data_32f7721ba80511be2cc3d957cb492cc2
#
_entry.id   32f7721ba80511be2cc3d957cb492cc2
#
_cell.length_a   1.000
_cell.length_b   1.000
_cell.length_c   1.000
_cell.angle_alpha   90.00
_cell.angle_beta   90.00
_cell.angle_gamma   90.00
#
_symmetry.space_group_name_H-M   'P 1'
#
loop_
_entity.id
_entity.type
_entity.pdbx_description
1 polymer ?
#
loop_
_entity_poly.entity_id
_entity_poly.type
_entity_poly.pdbx_seq_one_letter_code
_entity_poly.pdbx_strand_id
1 'polypeptide(L)'
;MVKTVEQILANANDSVTLINEINDGDFSYFREGYTQEIINRRVQENVAHLERVLAMAPADDDDPTPDVAGSEIDKSSYTTAVATGKQYLTDNG
;
A
#
# COMPACT_ATOMS: atom_id res chain seq x y z
N MET A 1 -6.98 7.30 -20.18
CA MET A 1 -7.27 8.38 -19.24
C MET A 1 -6.33 8.27 -18.04
N VAL A 2 -5.69 9.37 -17.68
CA VAL A 2 -4.76 9.40 -16.54
C VAL A 2 -5.55 9.60 -15.25
N LYS A 3 -5.23 8.80 -14.23
CA LYS A 3 -5.86 8.95 -12.91
C LYS A 3 -5.34 10.19 -12.21
N THR A 4 -6.18 10.83 -11.41
CA THR A 4 -5.76 11.95 -10.55
C THR A 4 -5.05 11.40 -9.32
N VAL A 5 -4.36 12.29 -8.59
CA VAL A 5 -3.72 11.92 -7.32
C VAL A 5 -4.76 11.35 -6.35
N GLU A 6 -5.92 11.99 -6.25
CA GLU A 6 -7.01 11.51 -5.38
C GLU A 6 -7.48 10.11 -5.74
N GLN A 7 -7.60 9.81 -7.04
CA GLN A 7 -8.02 8.48 -7.49
C GLN A 7 -6.98 7.42 -7.15
N ILE A 8 -5.70 7.75 -7.34
CA ILE A 8 -4.60 6.83 -7.02
C ILE A 8 -4.57 6.53 -5.52
N LEU A 9 -4.70 7.56 -4.69
CA LEU A 9 -4.71 7.37 -3.24
C LEU A 9 -5.96 6.64 -2.78
N ALA A 10 -7.12 6.90 -3.39
CA ALA A 10 -8.34 6.17 -3.07
C ALA A 10 -8.18 4.67 -3.36
N ASN A 11 -7.56 4.32 -4.47
CA ASN A 11 -7.28 2.92 -4.81
C ASN A 11 -6.27 2.30 -3.82
N ALA A 12 -5.30 3.09 -3.36
CA ALA A 12 -4.31 2.62 -2.40
C ALA A 12 -4.89 2.36 -1.00
N ASN A 13 -6.04 2.93 -0.68
CA ASN A 13 -6.70 2.68 0.60
C ASN A 13 -7.02 1.20 0.83
N ASP A 14 -7.27 0.44 -0.22
CA ASP A 14 -7.50 -1.00 -0.09
C ASP A 14 -6.27 -1.70 0.49
N SER A 15 -5.08 -1.28 0.08
CA SER A 15 -3.83 -1.83 0.62
C SER A 15 -3.65 -1.44 2.10
N VAL A 16 -3.98 -0.20 2.46
CA VAL A 16 -3.93 0.25 3.85
C VAL A 16 -4.85 -0.61 4.71
N THR A 17 -6.10 -0.79 4.27
CA THR A 17 -7.11 -1.58 4.98
C THR A 17 -6.63 -3.02 5.17
N LEU A 18 -6.13 -3.64 4.12
CA LEU A 18 -5.69 -5.04 4.17
C LEU A 18 -4.52 -5.23 5.14
N ILE A 19 -3.52 -4.35 5.07
CA ILE A 19 -2.37 -4.42 5.97
C ILE A 19 -2.82 -4.29 7.42
N ASN A 20 -3.71 -3.34 7.71
CA ASN A 20 -4.20 -3.12 9.07
C ASN A 20 -5.02 -4.30 9.58
N GLU A 21 -5.88 -4.89 8.73
CA GLU A 21 -6.67 -6.07 9.10
C GLU A 21 -5.76 -7.25 9.43
N ILE A 22 -4.75 -7.52 8.60
CA ILE A 22 -3.81 -8.60 8.83
C ILE A 22 -3.04 -8.37 10.14
N ASN A 23 -2.59 -7.15 10.38
CA ASN A 23 -1.88 -6.81 11.59
C ASN A 23 -2.74 -6.99 12.84
N ASP A 24 -4.05 -6.79 12.72
CA ASP A 24 -5.01 -6.97 13.82
C ASP A 24 -5.42 -8.44 14.00
N GLY A 25 -4.90 -9.33 13.17
CA GLY A 25 -5.24 -10.76 13.25
C GLY A 25 -6.50 -11.14 12.48
N ASP A 26 -7.03 -10.24 11.67
CA ASP A 26 -8.20 -10.50 10.84
C ASP A 26 -7.75 -11.03 9.48
N PHE A 27 -7.89 -12.34 9.28
CA PHE A 27 -7.49 -13.01 8.04
C PHE A 27 -8.69 -13.35 7.14
N SER A 28 -9.81 -12.68 7.33
CA SER A 28 -11.02 -12.94 6.55
C SER A 28 -10.85 -12.64 5.05
N TYR A 29 -9.88 -11.82 4.67
CA TYR A 29 -9.51 -11.61 3.28
C TYR A 29 -9.09 -12.92 2.60
N PHE A 30 -8.42 -13.78 3.35
CA PHE A 30 -7.94 -15.05 2.83
C PHE A 30 -9.04 -16.11 3.01
N ARG A 31 -9.19 -16.95 2.00
CA ARG A 31 -10.10 -18.09 2.11
C ARG A 31 -9.37 -19.26 2.78
N GLU A 32 -10.07 -20.35 3.00
CA GLU A 32 -9.48 -21.55 3.57
C GLU A 32 -8.21 -21.97 2.82
N GLY A 33 -7.27 -22.55 3.54
CA GLY A 33 -6.03 -23.06 2.96
C GLY A 33 -4.86 -22.08 2.92
N TYR A 34 -5.01 -20.89 3.51
CA TYR A 34 -3.89 -19.96 3.57
C TYR A 34 -2.82 -20.43 4.56
N THR A 35 -1.58 -20.00 4.31
CA THR A 35 -0.43 -20.25 5.19
C THR A 35 0.17 -18.89 5.58
N GLN A 36 1.06 -18.90 6.58
CA GLN A 36 1.77 -17.68 6.95
C GLN A 36 2.61 -17.15 5.78
N GLU A 37 3.17 -18.04 4.95
CA GLU A 37 3.91 -17.64 3.76
C GLU A 37 3.02 -16.87 2.78
N ILE A 38 1.79 -17.34 2.57
CA ILE A 38 0.83 -16.67 1.69
C ILE A 38 0.46 -15.30 2.24
N ILE A 39 0.21 -15.21 3.56
CA ILE A 39 -0.10 -13.94 4.23
C ILE A 39 1.07 -12.97 4.05
N ASN A 40 2.29 -13.41 4.32
CA ASN A 40 3.49 -12.57 4.21
C ASN A 40 3.69 -12.06 2.79
N ARG A 41 3.47 -12.91 1.80
CA ARG A 41 3.58 -12.49 0.39
C ARG A 41 2.58 -11.39 0.07
N ARG A 42 1.35 -11.52 0.55
CA ARG A 42 0.33 -10.50 0.31
C ARG A 42 0.68 -9.19 0.99
N VAL A 43 1.21 -9.24 2.21
CA VAL A 43 1.69 -8.04 2.90
C VAL A 43 2.81 -7.37 2.10
N GLN A 44 3.79 -8.16 1.64
CA GLN A 44 4.91 -7.64 0.83
C GLN A 44 4.40 -6.94 -0.44
N GLU A 45 3.45 -7.55 -1.15
CA GLU A 45 2.89 -6.96 -2.36
C GLU A 45 2.19 -5.63 -2.08
N ASN A 46 1.45 -5.56 -0.99
CA ASN A 46 0.72 -4.33 -0.64
C ASN A 46 1.65 -3.24 -0.12
N VAL A 47 2.68 -3.58 0.64
CA VAL A 47 3.72 -2.64 1.07
C VAL A 47 4.42 -2.06 -0.16
N ALA A 48 4.83 -2.92 -1.09
CA ALA A 48 5.51 -2.48 -2.32
C ALA A 48 4.61 -1.57 -3.15
N HIS A 49 3.31 -1.89 -3.23
CA HIS A 49 2.36 -1.05 -3.94
C HIS A 49 2.27 0.35 -3.32
N LEU A 50 2.16 0.42 -2.00
CA LEU A 50 2.09 1.71 -1.29
C LEU A 50 3.38 2.51 -1.46
N GLU A 51 4.54 1.84 -1.41
CA GLU A 51 5.82 2.51 -1.63
C GLU A 51 5.92 3.11 -3.03
N ARG A 52 5.44 2.37 -4.05
CA ARG A 52 5.41 2.88 -5.43
C ARG A 52 4.48 4.07 -5.55
N VAL A 53 3.30 4.00 -4.93
CA VAL A 53 2.34 5.10 -4.96
C VAL A 53 2.93 6.35 -4.31
N LEU A 54 3.55 6.20 -3.14
CA LEU A 54 4.12 7.32 -2.40
C LEU A 54 5.29 7.97 -3.12
N ALA A 55 5.99 7.21 -3.97
CA ALA A 55 7.12 7.72 -4.74
C ALA A 55 6.73 8.22 -6.14
N MET A 56 5.45 8.09 -6.50
CA MET A 56 4.97 8.42 -7.83
C MET A 56 5.09 9.90 -8.12
N ALA A 57 5.82 10.24 -9.18
CA ALA A 57 6.03 11.62 -9.62
C ALA A 57 6.40 11.62 -11.10
N PRO A 58 6.07 12.70 -11.83
CA PRO A 58 6.46 12.78 -13.25
C PRO A 58 7.97 12.93 -13.38
N ALA A 59 8.53 12.28 -14.41
CA ALA A 59 9.95 12.35 -14.69
C ALA A 59 10.34 13.70 -15.32
N ASP A 60 9.42 14.30 -16.06
CA ASP A 60 9.61 15.60 -16.72
C ASP A 60 8.24 16.25 -16.98
N ASP A 61 8.24 17.43 -17.59
CA ASP A 61 7.02 18.20 -17.83
C ASP A 61 6.05 17.51 -18.80
N ASP A 62 6.55 16.63 -19.65
CA ASP A 62 5.73 15.90 -20.63
C ASP A 62 5.19 14.58 -20.09
N ASP A 63 5.66 14.15 -18.91
CA ASP A 63 5.23 12.90 -18.29
C ASP A 63 3.85 13.10 -17.66
N PRO A 64 2.82 12.33 -18.08
CA PRO A 64 1.47 12.46 -17.52
C PRO A 64 1.29 11.85 -16.15
N THR A 65 2.32 11.26 -15.56
CA THR A 65 2.23 10.62 -14.25
C THR A 65 1.81 11.63 -13.18
N PRO A 66 0.76 11.34 -12.39
CA PRO A 66 0.39 12.23 -11.29
C PRO A 66 1.48 12.34 -10.24
N ASP A 67 1.68 13.54 -9.71
CA ASP A 67 2.70 13.80 -8.70
C ASP A 67 2.14 13.55 -7.30
N VAL A 68 2.14 12.30 -6.87
CA VAL A 68 1.71 11.92 -5.52
C VAL A 68 2.76 12.36 -4.51
N ALA A 69 4.03 12.14 -4.83
CA ALA A 69 5.14 12.45 -3.91
C ALA A 69 5.21 13.94 -3.58
N GLY A 70 4.94 14.81 -4.55
CA GLY A 70 4.98 16.25 -4.36
C GLY A 70 3.65 16.87 -3.94
N SER A 71 2.58 16.08 -3.82
CA SER A 71 1.27 16.60 -3.47
C SER A 71 1.20 16.96 -1.98
N GLU A 72 0.29 17.90 -1.65
CA GLU A 72 0.06 18.33 -0.27
C GLU A 72 -0.99 17.48 0.45
N ILE A 73 -1.52 16.45 -0.22
CA ILE A 73 -2.49 15.54 0.37
C ILE A 73 -1.86 14.80 1.52
N ASP A 74 -2.58 14.66 2.63
CA ASP A 74 -2.13 13.91 3.79
C ASP A 74 -1.87 12.45 3.42
N LYS A 75 -0.63 12.01 3.53
CA LYS A 75 -0.18 10.66 3.20
C LYS A 75 0.17 9.84 4.44
N SER A 76 -0.15 10.34 5.63
CA SER A 76 0.26 9.71 6.89
C SER A 76 -0.30 8.30 7.05
N SER A 77 -1.55 8.04 6.64
CA SER A 77 -2.14 6.71 6.75
C SER A 77 -1.42 5.70 5.85
N TYR A 78 -0.97 6.13 4.68
CA TYR A 78 -0.23 5.27 3.75
C TYR A 78 1.17 4.98 4.28
N THR A 79 1.85 6.01 4.77
CA THR A 79 3.18 5.86 5.37
C THR A 79 3.14 4.96 6.60
N THR A 80 2.13 5.13 7.45
CA THR A 80 1.93 4.29 8.64
C THR A 80 1.67 2.84 8.24
N ALA A 81 0.84 2.61 7.21
CA ALA A 81 0.55 1.25 6.74
C ALA A 81 1.80 0.56 6.22
N VAL A 82 2.67 1.28 5.51
CA VAL A 82 3.97 0.72 5.06
C VAL A 82 4.78 0.26 6.28
N ALA A 83 4.89 1.10 7.30
CA ALA A 83 5.64 0.76 8.51
C ALA A 83 5.00 -0.44 9.22
N THR A 84 3.68 -0.46 9.32
CA THR A 84 2.93 -1.56 9.93
C THR A 84 3.18 -2.88 9.18
N GLY A 85 3.12 -2.84 7.86
CA GLY A 85 3.35 -4.02 7.03
C GLY A 85 4.77 -4.56 7.17
N LYS A 86 5.76 -3.67 7.17
CA LYS A 86 7.16 -4.06 7.35
C LYS A 86 7.40 -4.68 8.73
N GLN A 87 6.80 -4.11 9.77
CA GLN A 87 6.91 -4.65 11.12
C GLN A 87 6.25 -6.03 11.22
N TYR A 88 5.08 -6.19 10.60
CA TYR A 88 4.41 -7.49 10.53
C TYR A 88 5.31 -8.54 9.90
N LEU A 89 5.98 -8.20 8.80
CA LEU A 89 6.89 -9.12 8.11
C LEU A 89 8.11 -9.46 8.98
N THR A 90 8.62 -8.50 9.74
CA THR A 90 9.73 -8.75 10.67
C THR A 90 9.30 -9.73 11.76
N ASP A 91 8.09 -9.57 12.28
CA ASP A 91 7.58 -10.39 13.39
C ASP A 91 7.14 -11.79 12.95
N ASN A 92 6.77 -11.97 11.70
CA ASN A 92 6.15 -13.20 11.19
C ASN A 92 6.89 -13.83 10.00
N GLY A 93 7.96 -13.20 9.58
CA GLY A 93 8.73 -13.66 8.42
C GLY A 93 9.69 -14.77 8.71
#